data_981884ddb037bae0549e3fd9360b1b56
#
_entry.id   981884ddb037bae0549e3fd9360b1b56
#
_cell.length_a   1.000
_cell.length_b   1.000
_cell.length_c   1.000
_cell.angle_alpha   90.00
_cell.angle_beta   90.00
_cell.angle_gamma   90.00
#
_symmetry.space_group_name_H-M   'P 1'
#
loop_
_entity.id
_entity.type
_entity.pdbx_description
1 polymer ?
#
loop_
_entity_poly.entity_id
_entity_poly.type
_entity_poly.pdbx_seq_one_letter_code
_entity_poly.pdbx_strand_id
1 'polypeptide(L)'
;KPHPGQKFSVFEAIAYLLENLPALAYLHSIGLCYNDLKPENIMVTEEQLKLIDLGAVSRINSFGYLYGTPGYQAPEIVRTGPTVASDIYTVGRTLAALTLNLRTRKGRYVDGLPDDDPVLQKYDSFGRLLRRAIDPDPRRRFQSAEEMTSQLMGVLREVVAQDTGVPRPGLSTVFSPSRSTFGVDLLVAHTDVYLDGQVHSEKLTAQEIIKALQVPLMDPTDVGATVLSATVLSQPVQTLDSLRAARHGALESEGIDLTQSIELPLMEVRALLDLGDVAKATRKLDDLAERAGWRWRLVWFRAVSELLTADYDSATKHFTEVLDTLPAELAPKLAIAATAELAGNP
;
A
#
# COMPACT_ATOMS: atom_id res chain seq x y z
N LYS A 1 -17.81 9.01 -24.28
CA LYS A 1 -18.69 8.37 -23.29
C LYS A 1 -19.08 7.00 -23.84
N PRO A 2 -19.01 5.92 -23.05
CA PRO A 2 -19.55 4.63 -23.46
C PRO A 2 -21.06 4.78 -23.75
N HIS A 3 -21.59 3.92 -24.60
CA HIS A 3 -23.03 3.88 -24.88
C HIS A 3 -23.81 3.62 -23.57
N PRO A 4 -25.07 4.10 -23.46
CA PRO A 4 -25.90 3.83 -22.29
C PRO A 4 -25.93 2.33 -21.96
N GLY A 5 -25.50 1.96 -20.76
CA GLY A 5 -25.41 0.55 -20.30
C GLY A 5 -24.05 -0.13 -20.53
N GLN A 6 -23.09 0.48 -21.22
CA GLN A 6 -21.73 -0.04 -21.37
C GLN A 6 -20.85 0.42 -20.19
N LYS A 7 -20.10 -0.52 -19.59
CA LYS A 7 -19.11 -0.20 -18.54
C LYS A 7 -17.85 0.38 -19.16
N PHE A 8 -17.17 1.23 -18.38
CA PHE A 8 -15.83 1.69 -18.72
C PHE A 8 -14.84 0.53 -18.58
N SER A 9 -13.79 0.55 -19.39
CA SER A 9 -12.62 -0.26 -19.08
C SER A 9 -12.00 0.21 -17.76
N VAL A 10 -11.28 -0.69 -17.07
CA VAL A 10 -10.61 -0.34 -15.81
C VAL A 10 -9.63 0.81 -16.03
N PHE A 11 -8.90 0.79 -17.16
CA PHE A 11 -7.99 1.85 -17.58
C PHE A 11 -8.69 3.22 -17.64
N GLU A 12 -9.81 3.32 -18.38
CA GLU A 12 -10.56 4.57 -18.53
C GLU A 12 -11.12 5.07 -17.20
N ALA A 13 -11.71 4.17 -16.40
CA ALA A 13 -12.29 4.54 -15.11
C ALA A 13 -11.24 5.07 -14.14
N ILE A 14 -10.06 4.44 -14.07
CA ILE A 14 -8.96 4.92 -13.25
C ILE A 14 -8.46 6.27 -13.75
N ALA A 15 -8.25 6.43 -15.07
CA ALA A 15 -7.79 7.68 -15.65
C ALA A 15 -8.75 8.84 -15.30
N TYR A 16 -10.07 8.62 -15.43
CA TYR A 16 -11.07 9.61 -15.05
C TYR A 16 -11.03 10.00 -13.58
N LEU A 17 -10.81 9.03 -12.68
CA LEU A 17 -10.76 9.35 -11.24
C LEU A 17 -9.45 10.05 -10.86
N LEU A 18 -8.33 9.69 -11.48
CA LEU A 18 -7.04 10.34 -11.24
C LEU A 18 -7.08 11.85 -11.55
N GLU A 19 -7.84 12.28 -12.54
CA GLU A 19 -8.02 13.71 -12.83
C GLU A 19 -8.88 14.44 -11.78
N ASN A 20 -9.75 13.72 -11.06
CA ASN A 20 -10.65 14.34 -10.08
C ASN A 20 -10.10 14.29 -8.64
N LEU A 21 -9.21 13.35 -8.32
CA LEU A 21 -8.63 13.21 -6.99
C LEU A 21 -7.88 14.45 -6.47
N PRO A 22 -7.15 15.23 -7.30
CA PRO A 22 -6.54 16.48 -6.84
C PRO A 22 -7.56 17.49 -6.32
N ALA A 23 -8.77 17.54 -6.89
CA ALA A 23 -9.83 18.42 -6.39
C ALA A 23 -10.33 17.97 -5.00
N LEU A 24 -10.45 16.64 -4.77
CA LEU A 24 -10.77 16.11 -3.44
C LEU A 24 -9.65 16.40 -2.45
N ALA A 25 -8.39 16.19 -2.83
CA ALA A 25 -7.23 16.49 -2.01
C ALA A 25 -7.22 17.97 -1.57
N TYR A 26 -7.52 18.87 -2.49
CA TYR A 26 -7.64 20.29 -2.17
C TYR A 26 -8.78 20.58 -1.19
N LEU A 27 -9.98 20.02 -1.40
CA LEU A 27 -11.09 20.17 -0.46
C LEU A 27 -10.72 19.67 0.94
N HIS A 28 -10.11 18.49 1.03
CA HIS A 28 -9.65 17.91 2.29
C HIS A 28 -8.63 18.81 3.01
N SER A 29 -7.69 19.42 2.26
CA SER A 29 -6.68 20.31 2.83
C SER A 29 -7.24 21.58 3.47
N ILE A 30 -8.43 22.02 3.03
CA ILE A 30 -9.15 23.18 3.60
C ILE A 30 -10.28 22.76 4.56
N GLY A 31 -10.31 21.49 4.98
CA GLY A 31 -11.26 20.97 5.97
C GLY A 31 -12.66 20.68 5.44
N LEU A 32 -12.80 20.42 4.13
CA LEU A 32 -14.08 20.11 3.47
C LEU A 32 -14.09 18.70 2.91
N CYS A 33 -15.28 18.06 2.87
CA CYS A 33 -15.58 16.84 2.15
C CYS A 33 -16.55 17.11 1.01
N TYR A 34 -16.41 16.39 -0.10
CA TYR A 34 -17.29 16.50 -1.27
C TYR A 34 -18.62 15.75 -1.08
N ASN A 35 -18.58 14.55 -0.48
CA ASN A 35 -19.67 13.67 -0.06
C ASN A 35 -20.53 13.01 -1.16
N ASP A 36 -20.61 13.54 -2.37
CA ASP A 36 -21.48 13.02 -3.43
C ASP A 36 -20.74 12.72 -4.74
N LEU A 37 -19.55 12.11 -4.63
CA LEU A 37 -18.84 11.67 -5.81
C LEU A 37 -19.56 10.48 -6.44
N LYS A 38 -20.02 10.68 -7.67
CA LYS A 38 -20.70 9.69 -8.51
C LYS A 38 -20.53 10.05 -9.98
N PRO A 39 -20.74 9.11 -10.92
CA PRO A 39 -20.53 9.39 -12.34
C PRO A 39 -21.32 10.59 -12.88
N GLU A 40 -22.52 10.83 -12.35
CA GLU A 40 -23.40 11.94 -12.75
C GLU A 40 -22.82 13.32 -12.38
N ASN A 41 -22.01 13.38 -11.32
CA ASN A 41 -21.38 14.60 -10.83
C ASN A 41 -19.98 14.87 -11.42
N ILE A 42 -19.59 14.07 -12.42
CA ILE A 42 -18.35 14.26 -13.18
C ILE A 42 -18.69 14.71 -14.59
N MET A 43 -18.38 15.94 -14.91
CA MET A 43 -18.59 16.51 -16.25
C MET A 43 -17.32 16.36 -17.07
N VAL A 44 -17.48 15.80 -18.27
CA VAL A 44 -16.40 15.66 -19.27
C VAL A 44 -16.48 16.86 -20.20
N THR A 45 -15.43 17.66 -20.27
CA THR A 45 -15.23 18.71 -21.28
C THR A 45 -14.20 18.24 -22.30
N GLU A 46 -13.94 19.01 -23.35
CA GLU A 46 -12.94 18.64 -24.37
C GLU A 46 -11.52 18.59 -23.83
N GLU A 47 -11.22 19.35 -22.77
CA GLU A 47 -9.85 19.52 -22.24
C GLU A 47 -9.65 18.89 -20.86
N GLN A 48 -10.71 18.65 -20.07
CA GLN A 48 -10.57 18.22 -18.68
C GLN A 48 -11.86 17.62 -18.10
N LEU A 49 -11.71 16.91 -16.99
CA LEU A 49 -12.82 16.46 -16.15
C LEU A 49 -13.04 17.44 -15.00
N LYS A 50 -14.29 17.73 -14.70
CA LYS A 50 -14.68 18.65 -13.63
C LYS A 50 -15.70 18.02 -12.71
N LEU A 51 -15.49 18.18 -11.42
CA LEU A 51 -16.54 17.93 -10.42
C LEU A 51 -17.58 19.05 -10.51
N ILE A 52 -18.84 18.65 -10.64
CA ILE A 52 -19.99 19.54 -10.64
C ILE A 52 -20.86 19.23 -9.43
N ASP A 53 -21.83 20.11 -9.12
CA ASP A 53 -22.74 19.95 -7.98
C ASP A 53 -22.02 19.95 -6.62
N LEU A 54 -21.69 21.15 -6.15
CA LEU A 54 -21.07 21.38 -4.84
C LEU A 54 -22.10 21.42 -3.70
N GLY A 55 -23.37 21.10 -3.96
CA GLY A 55 -24.46 21.20 -2.98
C GLY A 55 -24.31 20.29 -1.76
N ALA A 56 -23.52 19.19 -1.90
CA ALA A 56 -23.23 18.25 -0.81
C ALA A 56 -21.95 18.56 -0.02
N VAL A 57 -21.15 19.55 -0.48
CA VAL A 57 -19.89 19.91 0.21
C VAL A 57 -20.16 20.37 1.62
N SER A 58 -19.43 19.81 2.58
CA SER A 58 -19.59 20.14 3.99
C SER A 58 -18.26 20.06 4.73
N ARG A 59 -18.21 20.66 5.94
CA ARG A 59 -17.01 20.60 6.79
C ARG A 59 -16.78 19.19 7.31
N ILE A 60 -15.53 18.80 7.42
CA ILE A 60 -15.11 17.55 8.08
C ILE A 60 -15.66 17.52 9.50
N ASN A 61 -16.18 16.36 9.92
CA ASN A 61 -16.82 16.13 11.23
C ASN A 61 -18.01 17.06 11.54
N SER A 62 -18.66 17.65 10.56
CA SER A 62 -19.87 18.43 10.76
C SER A 62 -21.08 17.50 10.94
N PHE A 63 -21.97 17.87 11.87
CA PHE A 63 -23.27 17.23 12.04
C PHE A 63 -24.36 18.15 11.48
N GLY A 64 -25.17 17.65 10.59
CA GLY A 64 -26.24 18.41 9.94
C GLY A 64 -26.99 17.57 8.92
N TYR A 65 -27.53 18.20 7.89
CA TYR A 65 -28.12 17.47 6.77
C TYR A 65 -27.02 16.73 6.03
N LEU A 66 -27.10 15.38 6.01
CA LEU A 66 -26.21 14.54 5.22
C LEU A 66 -26.71 14.51 3.78
N TYR A 67 -25.99 15.18 2.92
CA TYR A 67 -26.18 15.10 1.48
C TYR A 67 -25.37 13.94 0.92
N GLY A 68 -25.85 13.35 -0.16
CA GLY A 68 -25.16 12.28 -0.88
C GLY A 68 -26.13 11.26 -1.42
N THR A 69 -25.65 10.41 -2.30
CA THR A 69 -26.49 9.44 -3.02
C THR A 69 -26.40 8.06 -2.35
N PRO A 70 -27.54 7.49 -1.92
CA PRO A 70 -27.60 6.14 -1.36
C PRO A 70 -26.99 5.08 -2.30
N GLY A 71 -26.12 4.22 -1.76
CA GLY A 71 -25.35 3.22 -2.52
C GLY A 71 -23.93 3.66 -2.88
N TYR A 72 -23.63 4.96 -2.74
CA TYR A 72 -22.27 5.52 -2.83
C TYR A 72 -21.73 5.95 -1.46
N GLN A 73 -22.60 6.27 -0.51
CA GLN A 73 -22.23 6.78 0.80
C GLN A 73 -21.57 5.72 1.69
N ALA A 74 -20.59 6.17 2.48
CA ALA A 74 -19.95 5.34 3.50
C ALA A 74 -20.96 4.94 4.60
N PRO A 75 -20.91 3.69 5.09
CA PRO A 75 -21.90 3.18 6.03
C PRO A 75 -21.90 3.91 7.40
N GLU A 76 -20.76 4.46 7.79
CA GLU A 76 -20.60 5.17 9.07
C GLU A 76 -21.02 6.63 9.03
N ILE A 77 -21.27 7.23 7.86
CA ILE A 77 -21.42 8.70 7.68
C ILE A 77 -22.50 9.32 8.59
N VAL A 78 -23.59 8.58 8.83
CA VAL A 78 -24.67 9.05 9.70
C VAL A 78 -24.20 9.21 11.15
N ARG A 79 -23.22 8.40 11.56
CA ARG A 79 -22.73 8.36 12.95
C ARG A 79 -21.54 9.30 13.15
N THR A 80 -20.64 9.38 12.16
CA THR A 80 -19.38 10.13 12.27
C THR A 80 -19.44 11.52 11.67
N GLY A 81 -20.43 11.81 10.83
CA GLY A 81 -20.39 12.92 9.90
C GLY A 81 -19.40 12.67 8.74
N PRO A 82 -19.25 13.65 7.84
CA PRO A 82 -18.31 13.58 6.73
C PRO A 82 -16.85 13.52 7.19
N THR A 83 -16.06 12.65 6.58
CA THR A 83 -14.63 12.48 6.83
C THR A 83 -13.88 12.26 5.52
N VAL A 84 -12.56 12.45 5.51
CA VAL A 84 -11.73 12.07 4.36
C VAL A 84 -11.99 10.61 3.97
N ALA A 85 -12.05 9.70 4.94
CA ALA A 85 -12.29 8.28 4.70
C ALA A 85 -13.70 8.00 4.12
N SER A 86 -14.71 8.85 4.40
CA SER A 86 -16.03 8.72 3.77
C SER A 86 -16.02 9.16 2.31
N ASP A 87 -15.25 10.19 1.94
CA ASP A 87 -15.04 10.56 0.53
C ASP A 87 -14.26 9.48 -0.24
N ILE A 88 -13.21 8.90 0.36
CA ILE A 88 -12.49 7.76 -0.22
C ILE A 88 -13.43 6.58 -0.51
N TYR A 89 -14.37 6.30 0.39
CA TYR A 89 -15.39 5.29 0.14
C TYR A 89 -16.24 5.62 -1.09
N THR A 90 -16.67 6.87 -1.27
CA THR A 90 -17.45 7.28 -2.45
C THR A 90 -16.63 7.15 -3.74
N VAL A 91 -15.32 7.44 -3.70
CA VAL A 91 -14.40 7.21 -4.84
C VAL A 91 -14.38 5.73 -5.20
N GLY A 92 -14.18 4.85 -4.21
CA GLY A 92 -14.18 3.39 -4.41
C GLY A 92 -15.50 2.88 -5.01
N ARG A 93 -16.64 3.36 -4.50
CA ARG A 93 -17.96 3.02 -5.03
C ARG A 93 -18.18 3.53 -6.45
N THR A 94 -17.67 4.71 -6.76
CA THR A 94 -17.75 5.28 -8.12
C THR A 94 -16.92 4.47 -9.10
N LEU A 95 -15.68 4.09 -8.75
CA LEU A 95 -14.86 3.19 -9.57
C LEU A 95 -15.58 1.85 -9.81
N ALA A 96 -16.13 1.25 -8.75
CA ALA A 96 -16.86 0.00 -8.84
C ALA A 96 -18.11 0.14 -9.74
N ALA A 97 -18.87 1.24 -9.62
CA ALA A 97 -20.06 1.49 -10.45
C ALA A 97 -19.70 1.69 -11.93
N LEU A 98 -18.56 2.29 -12.24
CA LEU A 98 -18.09 2.50 -13.61
C LEU A 98 -17.62 1.19 -14.27
N THR A 99 -17.03 0.27 -13.52
CA THR A 99 -16.32 -0.90 -14.06
C THR A 99 -17.03 -2.23 -13.86
N LEU A 100 -17.76 -2.39 -12.74
CA LEU A 100 -18.34 -3.68 -12.33
C LEU A 100 -19.86 -3.72 -12.51
N ASN A 101 -20.40 -4.93 -12.60
CA ASN A 101 -21.83 -5.17 -12.60
C ASN A 101 -22.39 -5.22 -11.18
N LEU A 102 -22.46 -4.07 -10.53
CA LEU A 102 -22.95 -3.97 -9.16
C LEU A 102 -24.43 -4.39 -9.08
N ARG A 103 -24.74 -5.20 -8.07
CA ARG A 103 -26.13 -5.59 -7.77
C ARG A 103 -26.92 -4.38 -7.26
N THR A 104 -28.16 -4.28 -7.69
CA THR A 104 -29.08 -3.23 -7.24
C THR A 104 -30.26 -3.83 -6.50
N ARG A 105 -30.68 -3.14 -5.43
CA ARG A 105 -31.91 -3.46 -4.70
C ARG A 105 -32.72 -2.17 -4.51
N LYS A 106 -33.97 -2.17 -4.98
CA LYS A 106 -34.86 -0.98 -4.92
C LYS A 106 -34.20 0.29 -5.53
N GLY A 107 -33.49 0.12 -6.66
CA GLY A 107 -32.84 1.22 -7.38
C GLY A 107 -31.55 1.77 -6.71
N ARG A 108 -31.00 1.08 -5.71
CA ARG A 108 -29.75 1.46 -5.02
C ARG A 108 -28.73 0.35 -5.15
N TYR A 109 -27.45 0.68 -5.29
CA TYR A 109 -26.39 -0.31 -5.23
C TYR A 109 -26.32 -0.96 -3.85
N VAL A 110 -26.20 -2.29 -3.84
CA VAL A 110 -25.94 -3.06 -2.61
C VAL A 110 -24.49 -2.86 -2.17
N ASP A 111 -24.25 -2.91 -0.86
CA ASP A 111 -22.89 -2.80 -0.30
C ASP A 111 -22.02 -3.98 -0.74
N GLY A 112 -20.70 -3.77 -0.72
CA GLY A 112 -19.71 -4.74 -1.15
C GLY A 112 -19.47 -4.75 -2.66
N LEU A 113 -18.69 -5.74 -3.10
CA LEU A 113 -18.34 -6.00 -4.51
C LEU A 113 -18.88 -7.37 -4.93
N PRO A 114 -19.17 -7.59 -6.22
CA PRO A 114 -19.51 -8.92 -6.73
C PRO A 114 -18.22 -9.76 -6.84
N ASP A 115 -18.05 -10.79 -6.00
CA ASP A 115 -16.83 -11.61 -5.95
C ASP A 115 -16.57 -12.40 -7.24
N ASP A 116 -17.63 -12.67 -8.01
CA ASP A 116 -17.64 -13.41 -9.26
C ASP A 116 -17.47 -12.54 -10.52
N ASP A 117 -17.24 -11.22 -10.37
CA ASP A 117 -17.09 -10.33 -11.52
C ASP A 117 -15.75 -10.60 -12.26
N PRO A 118 -15.80 -10.83 -13.60
CA PRO A 118 -14.61 -11.13 -14.40
C PRO A 118 -13.51 -10.06 -14.34
N VAL A 119 -13.88 -8.80 -14.11
CA VAL A 119 -12.94 -7.70 -13.97
C VAL A 119 -12.07 -7.88 -12.71
N LEU A 120 -12.67 -8.31 -11.59
CA LEU A 120 -11.94 -8.54 -10.35
C LEU A 120 -11.06 -9.80 -10.43
N GLN A 121 -11.45 -10.80 -11.22
CA GLN A 121 -10.62 -11.98 -11.48
C GLN A 121 -9.42 -11.64 -12.38
N LYS A 122 -9.64 -10.79 -13.39
CA LYS A 122 -8.58 -10.38 -14.33
C LYS A 122 -7.56 -9.44 -13.67
N TYR A 123 -8.02 -8.47 -12.87
CA TYR A 123 -7.17 -7.41 -12.31
C TYR A 123 -7.18 -7.48 -10.77
N ASP A 124 -6.40 -8.41 -10.21
CA ASP A 124 -6.34 -8.65 -8.75
C ASP A 124 -6.00 -7.38 -7.94
N SER A 125 -5.00 -6.63 -8.38
CA SER A 125 -4.59 -5.39 -7.70
C SER A 125 -5.69 -4.32 -7.72
N PHE A 126 -6.49 -4.24 -8.78
CA PHE A 126 -7.65 -3.38 -8.83
C PHE A 126 -8.74 -3.86 -7.85
N GLY A 127 -8.97 -5.16 -7.78
CA GLY A 127 -9.89 -5.76 -6.81
C GLY A 127 -9.50 -5.45 -5.36
N ARG A 128 -8.22 -5.60 -5.01
CA ARG A 128 -7.67 -5.23 -3.68
C ARG A 128 -7.83 -3.75 -3.39
N LEU A 129 -7.52 -2.89 -4.36
CA LEU A 129 -7.69 -1.44 -4.22
C LEU A 129 -9.15 -1.07 -3.94
N LEU A 130 -10.10 -1.64 -4.66
CA LEU A 130 -11.52 -1.41 -4.42
C LEU A 130 -11.94 -1.89 -3.03
N ARG A 131 -11.55 -3.12 -2.62
CA ARG A 131 -11.87 -3.65 -1.29
C ARG A 131 -11.32 -2.74 -0.19
N ARG A 132 -10.09 -2.25 -0.32
CA ARG A 132 -9.52 -1.30 0.63
C ARG A 132 -10.28 0.04 0.64
N ALA A 133 -10.60 0.60 -0.52
CA ALA A 133 -11.31 1.87 -0.61
C ALA A 133 -12.70 1.84 0.04
N ILE A 134 -13.40 0.70 -0.07
CA ILE A 134 -14.75 0.52 0.48
C ILE A 134 -14.79 -0.33 1.75
N ASP A 135 -13.66 -0.49 2.47
CA ASP A 135 -13.64 -1.26 3.73
C ASP A 135 -14.68 -0.68 4.71
N PRO A 136 -15.45 -1.53 5.41
CA PRO A 136 -16.41 -1.09 6.43
C PRO A 136 -15.77 -0.27 7.56
N ASP A 137 -14.51 -0.58 7.94
CA ASP A 137 -13.75 0.20 8.92
C ASP A 137 -13.01 1.36 8.21
N PRO A 138 -13.38 2.63 8.46
CA PRO A 138 -12.75 3.78 7.83
C PRO A 138 -11.24 3.88 8.10
N ARG A 139 -10.74 3.29 9.20
CA ARG A 139 -9.31 3.28 9.55
C ARG A 139 -8.49 2.37 8.63
N ARG A 140 -9.13 1.41 7.95
CA ARG A 140 -8.49 0.48 7.00
C ARG A 140 -8.47 1.01 5.58
N ARG A 141 -9.26 2.05 5.27
CA ARG A 141 -9.27 2.71 3.96
C ARG A 141 -7.99 3.50 3.71
N PHE A 142 -7.84 4.05 2.52
CA PHE A 142 -6.83 5.09 2.28
C PHE A 142 -7.14 6.29 3.16
N GLN A 143 -6.09 6.85 3.77
CA GLN A 143 -6.25 7.93 4.75
C GLN A 143 -6.20 9.32 4.11
N SER A 144 -5.82 9.39 2.83
CA SER A 144 -5.87 10.62 2.04
C SER A 144 -6.12 10.34 0.56
N ALA A 145 -6.54 11.38 -0.17
CA ALA A 145 -6.71 11.32 -1.62
C ALA A 145 -5.37 11.10 -2.33
N GLU A 146 -4.28 11.63 -1.80
CA GLU A 146 -2.91 11.48 -2.33
C GLU A 146 -2.43 10.02 -2.18
N GLU A 147 -2.68 9.39 -1.03
CA GLU A 147 -2.37 7.97 -0.82
C GLU A 147 -3.11 7.11 -1.86
N MET A 148 -4.42 7.35 -2.02
CA MET A 148 -5.23 6.64 -3.01
C MET A 148 -4.75 6.90 -4.44
N THR A 149 -4.38 8.14 -4.76
CA THR A 149 -3.84 8.53 -6.08
C THR A 149 -2.57 7.75 -6.40
N SER A 150 -1.64 7.67 -5.45
CA SER A 150 -0.38 6.92 -5.62
C SER A 150 -0.65 5.45 -5.95
N GLN A 151 -1.55 4.80 -5.21
CA GLN A 151 -1.91 3.39 -5.44
C GLN A 151 -2.69 3.21 -6.75
N LEU A 152 -3.61 4.10 -7.10
CA LEU A 152 -4.32 4.07 -8.38
C LEU A 152 -3.37 4.19 -9.57
N MET A 153 -2.38 5.07 -9.51
CA MET A 153 -1.38 5.20 -10.57
C MET A 153 -0.55 3.93 -10.77
N GLY A 154 -0.22 3.23 -9.68
CA GLY A 154 0.49 1.95 -9.76
C GLY A 154 -0.39 0.85 -10.36
N VAL A 155 -1.64 0.73 -9.91
CA VAL A 155 -2.63 -0.21 -10.47
C VAL A 155 -2.89 0.09 -11.96
N LEU A 156 -2.97 1.37 -12.34
CA LEU A 156 -3.13 1.76 -13.75
C LEU A 156 -1.97 1.24 -14.63
N ARG A 157 -0.73 1.40 -14.17
CA ARG A 157 0.45 0.87 -14.89
C ARG A 157 0.38 -0.64 -15.06
N GLU A 158 -0.06 -1.36 -14.02
CA GLU A 158 -0.21 -2.81 -14.05
C GLU A 158 -1.31 -3.24 -15.04
N VAL A 159 -2.49 -2.60 -14.98
CA VAL A 159 -3.61 -2.86 -15.91
C VAL A 159 -3.17 -2.65 -17.36
N VAL A 160 -2.50 -1.53 -17.65
CA VAL A 160 -2.00 -1.25 -19.01
C VAL A 160 -0.94 -2.26 -19.44
N ALA A 161 -0.02 -2.64 -18.55
CA ALA A 161 1.00 -3.63 -18.86
C ALA A 161 0.37 -5.01 -19.15
N GLN A 162 -0.63 -5.41 -18.37
CA GLN A 162 -1.35 -6.66 -18.55
C GLN A 162 -2.15 -6.69 -19.87
N ASP A 163 -2.79 -5.58 -20.24
CA ASP A 163 -3.59 -5.49 -21.46
C ASP A 163 -2.74 -5.37 -22.74
N THR A 164 -1.58 -4.74 -22.64
CA THR A 164 -0.72 -4.47 -23.81
C THR A 164 0.46 -5.42 -23.94
N GLY A 165 0.79 -6.20 -22.89
CA GLY A 165 2.01 -7.01 -22.83
C GLY A 165 3.30 -6.19 -22.73
N VAL A 166 3.21 -4.85 -22.57
CA VAL A 166 4.36 -3.95 -22.50
C VAL A 166 4.59 -3.50 -21.07
N PRO A 167 5.75 -3.80 -20.45
CA PRO A 167 6.06 -3.38 -19.10
C PRO A 167 5.94 -1.85 -18.91
N ARG A 168 5.33 -1.43 -17.80
CA ARG A 168 5.17 -0.03 -17.42
C ARG A 168 5.78 0.22 -16.04
N PRO A 169 7.12 0.20 -15.92
CA PRO A 169 7.79 0.36 -14.64
C PRO A 169 7.49 1.73 -14.01
N GLY A 170 7.52 1.78 -12.69
CA GLY A 170 7.37 3.01 -11.92
C GLY A 170 8.14 2.88 -10.62
N LEU A 171 8.59 4.01 -10.09
CA LEU A 171 9.23 4.04 -8.78
C LEU A 171 8.15 3.98 -7.69
N SER A 172 8.42 3.18 -6.66
CA SER A 172 7.61 3.18 -5.44
C SER A 172 7.90 4.47 -4.64
N THR A 173 6.88 5.00 -3.99
CA THR A 173 7.00 6.11 -3.03
C THR A 173 7.07 5.63 -1.59
N VAL A 174 6.87 4.33 -1.36
CA VAL A 174 6.79 3.72 -0.02
C VAL A 174 7.81 2.61 0.20
N PHE A 175 8.43 2.08 -0.87
CA PHE A 175 9.54 1.12 -0.82
C PHE A 175 10.77 1.68 -1.52
N SER A 176 11.94 1.27 -1.04
CA SER A 176 13.22 1.56 -1.69
C SER A 176 13.32 0.87 -3.06
N PRO A 177 14.24 1.28 -3.94
CA PRO A 177 14.67 0.42 -5.04
C PRO A 177 15.17 -0.93 -4.53
N SER A 178 15.19 -1.94 -5.42
CA SER A 178 15.79 -3.24 -5.11
C SER A 178 17.25 -3.08 -4.68
N ARG A 179 17.64 -3.75 -3.60
CA ARG A 179 18.98 -3.63 -3.02
C ARG A 179 20.03 -4.45 -3.76
N SER A 180 19.60 -5.54 -4.39
CA SER A 180 20.41 -6.37 -5.29
C SER A 180 19.51 -7.00 -6.34
N THR A 181 20.10 -7.67 -7.32
CA THR A 181 19.35 -8.38 -8.35
C THR A 181 19.01 -9.77 -7.86
N PHE A 182 17.74 -10.15 -7.92
CA PHE A 182 17.26 -11.49 -7.57
C PHE A 182 17.95 -12.56 -8.44
N GLY A 183 18.48 -13.59 -7.78
CA GLY A 183 18.99 -14.79 -8.45
C GLY A 183 20.28 -14.62 -9.23
N VAL A 184 20.99 -13.49 -9.13
CA VAL A 184 22.29 -13.30 -9.84
C VAL A 184 23.33 -14.28 -9.35
N ASP A 185 23.41 -14.54 -8.06
CA ASP A 185 24.37 -15.49 -7.48
C ASP A 185 24.10 -16.91 -7.98
N LEU A 186 22.83 -17.28 -8.18
CA LEU A 186 22.44 -18.56 -8.80
C LEU A 186 22.87 -18.64 -10.27
N LEU A 187 22.75 -17.55 -11.02
CA LEU A 187 23.21 -17.50 -12.43
C LEU A 187 24.73 -17.61 -12.52
N VAL A 188 25.46 -16.97 -11.60
CA VAL A 188 26.93 -17.06 -11.53
C VAL A 188 27.34 -18.50 -11.16
N ALA A 189 26.72 -19.11 -10.14
CA ALA A 189 26.98 -20.51 -9.78
C ALA A 189 26.75 -21.50 -10.95
N HIS A 190 25.72 -21.24 -11.77
CA HIS A 190 25.51 -22.04 -12.99
C HIS A 190 26.60 -21.86 -14.06
N THR A 191 27.24 -20.70 -14.13
CA THR A 191 28.35 -20.47 -15.07
C THR A 191 29.66 -21.07 -14.58
N ASP A 192 29.83 -21.27 -13.29
CA ASP A 192 31.05 -21.88 -12.70
C ASP A 192 31.22 -23.37 -13.09
N VAL A 193 30.14 -24.04 -13.50
CA VAL A 193 30.23 -25.41 -14.11
C VAL A 193 31.24 -25.50 -15.27
N TYR A 194 31.41 -24.40 -16.01
CA TYR A 194 32.39 -24.33 -17.09
C TYR A 194 33.83 -24.18 -16.61
N LEU A 195 34.02 -23.81 -15.32
CA LEU A 195 35.34 -23.62 -14.72
C LEU A 195 35.84 -24.88 -13.98
N ASP A 196 34.97 -25.57 -13.25
CA ASP A 196 35.35 -26.70 -12.38
C ASP A 196 34.66 -28.04 -12.77
N GLY A 197 33.72 -28.04 -13.71
CA GLY A 197 32.97 -29.21 -14.17
C GLY A 197 31.98 -29.78 -13.16
N GLN A 198 31.71 -29.06 -12.05
CA GLN A 198 30.74 -29.48 -11.05
C GLN A 198 29.43 -28.69 -11.18
N VAL A 199 28.30 -29.38 -11.04
CA VAL A 199 26.99 -28.74 -11.01
C VAL A 199 26.75 -28.18 -9.61
N HIS A 200 26.97 -26.88 -9.43
CA HIS A 200 26.61 -26.18 -8.22
C HIS A 200 25.11 -25.84 -8.24
N SER A 201 24.28 -26.69 -7.66
CA SER A 201 22.87 -26.40 -7.45
C SER A 201 22.70 -25.72 -6.09
N GLU A 202 23.03 -24.47 -5.99
CA GLU A 202 22.67 -23.70 -4.80
C GLU A 202 21.17 -23.38 -4.85
N LYS A 203 20.47 -23.75 -3.78
CA LYS A 203 19.07 -23.35 -3.60
C LYS A 203 19.02 -21.94 -3.07
N LEU A 204 18.09 -21.15 -3.60
CA LEU A 204 17.80 -19.82 -3.07
C LEU A 204 17.55 -19.89 -1.57
N THR A 205 18.21 -19.05 -0.80
CA THR A 205 18.05 -18.99 0.66
C THR A 205 17.20 -17.78 1.08
N ALA A 206 16.52 -17.89 2.23
CA ALA A 206 15.76 -16.78 2.78
C ALA A 206 16.64 -15.53 3.01
N GLN A 207 17.90 -15.72 3.39
CA GLN A 207 18.84 -14.62 3.63
C GLN A 207 19.19 -13.87 2.33
N GLU A 208 19.35 -14.57 1.20
CA GLU A 208 19.57 -13.95 -0.10
C GLU A 208 18.34 -13.19 -0.57
N ILE A 209 17.15 -13.77 -0.37
CA ILE A 209 15.89 -13.11 -0.69
C ILE A 209 15.76 -11.78 0.04
N ILE A 210 15.94 -11.76 1.37
CA ILE A 210 15.78 -10.50 2.13
C ILE A 210 16.83 -9.46 1.77
N LYS A 211 18.04 -9.86 1.34
CA LYS A 211 19.07 -8.92 0.83
C LYS A 211 18.65 -8.28 -0.49
N ALA A 212 17.89 -8.99 -1.33
CA ALA A 212 17.40 -8.48 -2.61
C ALA A 212 16.09 -7.71 -2.48
N LEU A 213 15.21 -8.07 -1.53
CA LEU A 213 13.93 -7.41 -1.35
C LEU A 213 14.06 -5.91 -1.11
N GLN A 214 13.14 -5.18 -1.67
CA GLN A 214 12.90 -3.78 -1.35
C GLN A 214 12.55 -3.65 0.14
N VAL A 215 12.89 -2.52 0.73
CA VAL A 215 12.54 -2.24 2.14
C VAL A 215 11.62 -1.04 2.23
N PRO A 216 10.72 -1.00 3.23
CA PRO A 216 9.90 0.18 3.48
C PRO A 216 10.75 1.44 3.63
N LEU A 217 10.34 2.50 2.95
CA LEU A 217 10.88 3.83 3.21
C LEU A 217 10.36 4.35 4.55
N MET A 218 11.18 5.11 5.22
CA MET A 218 10.85 5.78 6.47
C MET A 218 9.66 6.73 6.29
N ASP A 219 8.80 6.79 7.30
CA ASP A 219 7.75 7.80 7.35
C ASP A 219 8.36 9.18 7.67
N PRO A 220 8.28 10.16 6.75
CA PRO A 220 8.87 11.48 6.99
C PRO A 220 8.17 12.27 8.10
N THR A 221 6.99 11.83 8.53
CA THR A 221 6.23 12.47 9.62
C THR A 221 6.57 11.91 11.00
N ASP A 222 7.37 10.83 11.08
CA ASP A 222 7.82 10.25 12.34
C ASP A 222 8.75 11.23 13.09
N VAL A 223 8.61 11.31 14.41
CA VAL A 223 9.43 12.18 15.25
C VAL A 223 10.92 11.86 15.18
N GLY A 224 11.29 10.63 14.82
CA GLY A 224 12.66 10.18 14.59
C GLY A 224 13.20 10.47 13.19
N ALA A 225 12.38 10.99 12.27
CA ALA A 225 12.74 11.14 10.86
C ALA A 225 14.00 12.01 10.66
N THR A 226 14.12 13.11 11.39
CA THR A 226 15.29 14.00 11.31
C THR A 226 16.58 13.27 11.73
N VAL A 227 16.51 12.49 12.81
CA VAL A 227 17.66 11.71 13.31
C VAL A 227 18.06 10.64 12.30
N LEU A 228 17.07 9.93 11.74
CA LEU A 228 17.31 8.88 10.75
C LEU A 228 17.84 9.42 9.43
N SER A 229 17.40 10.59 8.99
CA SER A 229 17.89 11.23 7.75
C SER A 229 19.37 11.64 7.85
N ALA A 230 19.85 11.95 9.05
CA ALA A 230 21.24 12.26 9.32
C ALA A 230 22.13 11.00 9.48
N THR A 231 21.52 9.80 9.57
CA THR A 231 22.26 8.55 9.79
C THR A 231 22.65 7.95 8.45
N VAL A 232 23.95 7.80 8.18
CA VAL A 232 24.46 7.13 6.97
C VAL A 232 24.28 5.62 7.13
N LEU A 233 23.35 5.04 6.36
CA LEU A 233 22.95 3.64 6.46
C LEU A 233 23.70 2.77 5.46
N SER A 234 25.00 2.55 5.64
CA SER A 234 25.80 1.73 4.71
C SER A 234 25.91 0.27 5.12
N GLN A 235 26.08 -0.01 6.40
CA GLN A 235 26.30 -1.36 6.95
C GLN A 235 25.39 -1.59 8.17
N PRO A 236 24.80 -2.80 8.34
CA PRO A 236 23.88 -3.06 9.45
C PRO A 236 24.48 -2.81 10.85
N VAL A 237 25.76 -3.17 11.05
CA VAL A 237 26.46 -2.92 12.33
C VAL A 237 26.61 -1.43 12.59
N GLN A 238 27.06 -0.67 11.59
CA GLN A 238 27.20 0.78 11.70
C GLN A 238 25.86 1.47 11.93
N THR A 239 24.79 0.96 11.31
CA THR A 239 23.43 1.44 11.54
C THR A 239 23.06 1.30 13.02
N LEU A 240 23.28 0.11 13.62
CA LEU A 240 22.98 -0.12 15.05
C LEU A 240 23.78 0.80 15.97
N ASP A 241 25.07 1.04 15.69
CA ASP A 241 25.90 1.92 16.49
C ASP A 241 25.48 3.39 16.35
N SER A 242 25.15 3.81 15.13
CA SER A 242 24.63 5.17 14.88
C SER A 242 23.29 5.42 15.58
N LEU A 243 22.39 4.43 15.58
CA LEU A 243 21.11 4.55 16.28
C LEU A 243 21.27 4.60 17.80
N ARG A 244 22.24 3.87 18.36
CA ARG A 244 22.57 3.95 19.79
C ARG A 244 23.15 5.33 20.13
N ALA A 245 24.08 5.84 19.34
CA ALA A 245 24.67 7.16 19.53
C ALA A 245 23.60 8.27 19.44
N ALA A 246 22.70 8.18 18.45
CA ALA A 246 21.61 9.14 18.26
C ALA A 246 20.63 9.15 19.46
N ARG A 247 20.30 7.98 20.03
CA ARG A 247 19.48 7.91 21.24
C ARG A 247 20.16 8.55 22.45
N HIS A 248 21.46 8.32 22.65
CA HIS A 248 22.21 8.97 23.73
C HIS A 248 22.27 10.49 23.55
N GLY A 249 22.57 10.96 22.34
CA GLY A 249 22.62 12.41 22.05
C GLY A 249 21.26 13.10 22.17
N ALA A 250 20.16 12.41 21.85
CA ALA A 250 18.80 12.96 22.01
C ALA A 250 18.35 13.04 23.48
N LEU A 251 18.84 12.14 24.33
CA LEU A 251 18.61 12.21 25.79
C LEU A 251 19.31 13.42 26.44
N GLU A 252 20.38 13.92 25.80
CA GLU A 252 21.12 15.09 26.25
C GLU A 252 20.57 16.41 25.66
N SER A 253 19.73 16.31 24.60
CA SER A 253 19.14 17.46 23.90
C SER A 253 17.71 17.67 24.39
N GLU A 254 17.42 18.75 25.10
CA GLU A 254 16.07 19.11 25.50
C GLU A 254 15.19 19.37 24.26
N GLY A 255 14.17 18.55 24.03
CA GLY A 255 13.05 18.93 23.16
C GLY A 255 12.43 17.86 22.24
N ILE A 256 13.06 16.73 21.92
CA ILE A 256 12.47 15.69 21.06
C ILE A 256 12.33 14.36 21.80
N ASP A 257 11.10 13.97 22.07
CA ASP A 257 10.82 12.67 22.69
C ASP A 257 10.87 11.54 21.63
N LEU A 258 12.06 10.99 21.42
CA LEU A 258 12.28 9.88 20.49
C LEU A 258 11.63 8.56 20.94
N THR A 259 11.08 8.49 22.16
CA THR A 259 10.35 7.31 22.61
C THR A 259 9.05 7.10 21.85
N GLN A 260 8.52 8.15 21.24
CA GLN A 260 7.32 8.12 20.39
C GLN A 260 7.62 7.65 18.97
N SER A 261 8.89 7.60 18.55
CA SER A 261 9.24 7.13 17.21
C SER A 261 8.92 5.66 17.02
N ILE A 262 8.37 5.36 15.86
CA ILE A 262 8.14 4.00 15.34
C ILE A 262 9.27 3.62 14.38
N GLU A 263 9.76 4.56 13.62
CA GLU A 263 10.78 4.34 12.58
C GLU A 263 12.15 4.01 13.16
N LEU A 264 12.55 4.58 14.30
CA LEU A 264 13.81 4.24 14.96
C LEU A 264 13.90 2.76 15.36
N PRO A 265 12.91 2.17 16.08
CA PRO A 265 12.88 0.73 16.35
C PRO A 265 12.79 -0.12 15.08
N LEU A 266 12.03 0.29 14.06
CA LEU A 266 11.94 -0.43 12.80
C LEU A 266 13.28 -0.48 12.04
N MET A 267 14.06 0.59 12.09
CA MET A 267 15.41 0.61 11.52
C MET A 267 16.35 -0.34 12.26
N GLU A 268 16.27 -0.43 13.60
CA GLU A 268 17.01 -1.45 14.36
C GLU A 268 16.58 -2.88 13.99
N VAL A 269 15.27 -3.12 13.88
CA VAL A 269 14.73 -4.42 13.44
C VAL A 269 15.32 -4.79 12.08
N ARG A 270 15.27 -3.87 11.11
CA ARG A 270 15.87 -4.08 9.79
C ARG A 270 17.33 -4.50 9.87
N ALA A 271 18.15 -3.75 10.62
CA ALA A 271 19.57 -4.05 10.76
C ALA A 271 19.82 -5.42 11.43
N LEU A 272 19.01 -5.80 12.42
CA LEU A 272 19.09 -7.10 13.07
C LEU A 272 18.71 -8.24 12.11
N LEU A 273 17.68 -8.07 11.28
CA LEU A 273 17.28 -9.06 10.27
C LEU A 273 18.34 -9.21 9.18
N ASP A 274 18.95 -8.10 8.73
CA ASP A 274 20.06 -8.11 7.77
C ASP A 274 21.30 -8.85 8.34
N LEU A 275 21.51 -8.83 9.67
CA LEU A 275 22.56 -9.59 10.38
C LEU A 275 22.17 -11.03 10.71
N GLY A 276 20.91 -11.43 10.51
CA GLY A 276 20.41 -12.75 10.88
C GLY A 276 20.06 -12.91 12.37
N ASP A 277 20.08 -11.84 13.17
CA ASP A 277 19.68 -11.87 14.59
C ASP A 277 18.16 -11.78 14.74
N VAL A 278 17.48 -12.81 14.20
CA VAL A 278 16.01 -12.88 14.11
C VAL A 278 15.36 -12.83 15.51
N ALA A 279 15.98 -13.49 16.50
CA ALA A 279 15.41 -13.53 17.84
C ALA A 279 15.32 -12.17 18.52
N LYS A 280 16.32 -11.29 18.31
CA LYS A 280 16.27 -9.91 18.82
C LYS A 280 15.32 -9.05 18.01
N ALA A 281 15.28 -9.23 16.69
CA ALA A 281 14.36 -8.51 15.80
C ALA A 281 12.91 -8.80 16.20
N THR A 282 12.54 -10.06 16.37
CA THR A 282 11.17 -10.47 16.75
C THR A 282 10.74 -9.86 18.08
N ARG A 283 11.59 -9.93 19.13
CA ARG A 283 11.26 -9.30 20.41
C ARG A 283 10.99 -7.81 20.29
N LYS A 284 11.81 -7.09 19.50
CA LYS A 284 11.58 -5.65 19.25
C LYS A 284 10.30 -5.39 18.47
N LEU A 285 9.93 -6.26 17.55
CA LEU A 285 8.66 -6.20 16.82
C LEU A 285 7.47 -6.40 17.77
N ASP A 286 7.56 -7.34 18.72
CA ASP A 286 6.52 -7.58 19.70
C ASP A 286 6.31 -6.37 20.61
N ASP A 287 7.39 -5.84 21.20
CA ASP A 287 7.36 -4.61 22.02
C ASP A 287 6.78 -3.42 21.25
N LEU A 288 7.12 -3.30 19.96
CA LEU A 288 6.64 -2.23 19.11
C LEU A 288 5.16 -2.40 18.74
N ALA A 289 4.70 -3.63 18.51
CA ALA A 289 3.31 -3.93 18.19
C ALA A 289 2.36 -3.58 19.34
N GLU A 290 2.75 -3.89 20.57
CA GLU A 290 1.98 -3.52 21.77
C GLU A 290 1.80 -2.01 21.91
N ARG A 291 2.83 -1.24 21.58
CA ARG A 291 2.84 0.21 21.71
C ARG A 291 2.18 0.95 20.54
N ALA A 292 2.50 0.54 19.31
CA ALA A 292 2.12 1.26 18.09
C ALA A 292 0.83 0.75 17.44
N GLY A 293 0.35 -0.43 17.84
CA GLY A 293 -0.75 -1.11 17.20
C GLY A 293 -0.41 -1.55 15.76
N TRP A 294 -1.45 -1.75 14.98
CA TRP A 294 -1.27 -2.19 13.61
C TRP A 294 -0.64 -1.10 12.72
N ARG A 295 0.43 -1.47 12.02
CA ARG A 295 1.12 -0.67 11.00
C ARG A 295 1.66 -1.59 9.92
N TRP A 296 1.44 -1.31 8.64
CA TRP A 296 1.87 -2.16 7.54
C TRP A 296 3.40 -2.37 7.49
N ARG A 297 4.21 -1.37 7.87
CA ARG A 297 5.67 -1.50 7.97
C ARG A 297 6.08 -2.52 9.01
N LEU A 298 5.37 -2.55 10.13
CA LEU A 298 5.58 -3.51 11.21
C LEU A 298 5.24 -4.92 10.73
N VAL A 299 4.10 -5.07 10.04
CA VAL A 299 3.66 -6.34 9.43
C VAL A 299 4.68 -6.82 8.39
N TRP A 300 5.23 -5.90 7.57
CA TRP A 300 6.30 -6.23 6.62
C TRP A 300 7.51 -6.87 7.30
N PHE A 301 8.07 -6.24 8.33
CA PHE A 301 9.24 -6.78 9.03
C PHE A 301 8.92 -8.05 9.83
N ARG A 302 7.68 -8.22 10.27
CA ARG A 302 7.18 -9.47 10.84
C ARG A 302 7.27 -10.60 9.81
N ALA A 303 6.73 -10.39 8.62
CA ALA A 303 6.79 -11.35 7.53
C ALA A 303 8.24 -11.71 7.14
N VAL A 304 9.14 -10.72 7.11
CA VAL A 304 10.58 -10.95 6.86
C VAL A 304 11.21 -11.82 7.97
N SER A 305 10.85 -11.59 9.24
CA SER A 305 11.30 -12.40 10.38
C SER A 305 10.83 -13.86 10.26
N GLU A 306 9.56 -14.06 9.88
CA GLU A 306 8.95 -15.39 9.67
C GLU A 306 9.57 -16.12 8.48
N LEU A 307 9.85 -15.40 7.38
CA LEU A 307 10.57 -15.94 6.23
C LEU A 307 11.94 -16.50 6.64
N LEU A 308 12.68 -15.78 7.49
CA LEU A 308 13.99 -16.20 7.99
C LEU A 308 13.94 -17.41 8.94
N THR A 309 12.80 -17.63 9.60
CA THR A 309 12.59 -18.79 10.49
C THR A 309 11.90 -19.95 9.77
N ALA A 310 11.74 -19.87 8.45
CA ALA A 310 11.06 -20.85 7.59
C ALA A 310 9.57 -21.08 7.96
N ASP A 311 8.93 -20.12 8.63
CA ASP A 311 7.48 -20.08 8.81
C ASP A 311 6.84 -19.42 7.59
N TYR A 312 6.82 -20.16 6.47
CA TYR A 312 6.38 -19.65 5.18
C TYR A 312 4.88 -19.33 5.12
N ASP A 313 4.07 -20.04 5.89
CA ASP A 313 2.62 -19.81 5.93
C ASP A 313 2.31 -18.45 6.59
N SER A 314 2.91 -18.18 7.75
CA SER A 314 2.77 -16.88 8.43
C SER A 314 3.38 -15.75 7.60
N ALA A 315 4.56 -15.95 7.00
CA ALA A 315 5.20 -14.97 6.15
C ALA A 315 4.31 -14.60 4.94
N THR A 316 3.75 -15.60 4.24
CA THR A 316 2.83 -15.40 3.12
C THR A 316 1.59 -14.61 3.55
N LYS A 317 1.00 -14.97 4.69
CA LYS A 317 -0.16 -14.28 5.25
C LYS A 317 0.14 -12.81 5.51
N HIS A 318 1.25 -12.49 6.18
CA HIS A 318 1.60 -11.11 6.50
C HIS A 318 2.04 -10.31 5.26
N PHE A 319 2.76 -10.90 4.30
CA PHE A 319 3.04 -10.23 3.03
C PHE A 319 1.76 -9.96 2.24
N THR A 320 0.77 -10.85 2.29
CA THR A 320 -0.54 -10.64 1.67
C THR A 320 -1.30 -9.50 2.34
N GLU A 321 -1.24 -9.39 3.68
CA GLU A 321 -1.84 -8.26 4.41
C GLU A 321 -1.20 -6.92 4.00
N VAL A 322 0.11 -6.89 3.78
CA VAL A 322 0.79 -5.71 3.22
C VAL A 322 0.33 -5.43 1.79
N LEU A 323 0.17 -6.47 0.95
CA LEU A 323 -0.33 -6.33 -0.42
C LEU A 323 -1.79 -5.82 -0.45
N ASP A 324 -2.64 -6.26 0.47
CA ASP A 324 -4.01 -5.75 0.60
C ASP A 324 -4.04 -4.26 0.97
N THR A 325 -3.04 -3.84 1.75
CA THR A 325 -2.86 -2.43 2.13
C THR A 325 -2.25 -1.61 0.99
N LEU A 326 -1.31 -2.16 0.26
CA LEU A 326 -0.53 -1.50 -0.80
C LEU A 326 -0.62 -2.29 -2.13
N PRO A 327 -1.80 -2.34 -2.76
CA PRO A 327 -2.07 -3.24 -3.88
C PRO A 327 -1.25 -2.95 -5.14
N ALA A 328 -0.74 -1.73 -5.29
CA ALA A 328 0.07 -1.32 -6.43
C ALA A 328 1.56 -1.66 -6.30
N GLU A 329 2.00 -2.07 -5.09
CA GLU A 329 3.42 -2.24 -4.81
C GLU A 329 3.95 -3.59 -5.29
N LEU A 330 5.13 -3.56 -5.91
CA LEU A 330 5.80 -4.76 -6.41
C LEU A 330 6.46 -5.56 -5.27
N ALA A 331 6.94 -4.87 -4.23
CA ALA A 331 7.67 -5.49 -3.12
C ALA A 331 6.91 -6.64 -2.45
N PRO A 332 5.66 -6.49 -2.01
CA PRO A 332 4.93 -7.59 -1.40
C PRO A 332 4.62 -8.73 -2.38
N LYS A 333 4.41 -8.44 -3.67
CA LYS A 333 4.19 -9.47 -4.70
C LYS A 333 5.44 -10.34 -4.89
N LEU A 334 6.61 -9.70 -4.98
CA LEU A 334 7.89 -10.41 -5.07
C LEU A 334 8.18 -11.22 -3.80
N ALA A 335 7.87 -10.67 -2.63
CA ALA A 335 8.07 -11.36 -1.37
C ALA A 335 7.17 -12.61 -1.27
N ILE A 336 5.91 -12.53 -1.68
CA ILE A 336 4.98 -13.68 -1.72
C ILE A 336 5.51 -14.74 -2.70
N ALA A 337 5.91 -14.34 -3.91
CA ALA A 337 6.43 -15.28 -4.92
C ALA A 337 7.71 -15.98 -4.43
N ALA A 338 8.65 -15.22 -3.84
CA ALA A 338 9.87 -15.79 -3.29
C ALA A 338 9.62 -16.71 -2.09
N THR A 339 8.61 -16.39 -1.27
CA THR A 339 8.19 -17.26 -0.15
C THR A 339 7.59 -18.57 -0.66
N ALA A 340 6.76 -18.50 -1.71
CA ALA A 340 6.18 -19.68 -2.34
C ALA A 340 7.25 -20.60 -2.94
N GLU A 341 8.28 -20.05 -3.61
CA GLU A 341 9.42 -20.79 -4.12
C GLU A 341 10.17 -21.54 -3.00
N LEU A 342 10.46 -20.86 -1.87
CA LEU A 342 11.10 -21.49 -0.71
C LEU A 342 10.23 -22.58 -0.08
N ALA A 343 8.92 -22.40 -0.08
CA ALA A 343 7.96 -23.39 0.42
C ALA A 343 7.81 -24.62 -0.52
N GLY A 344 8.38 -24.56 -1.73
CA GLY A 344 8.20 -25.59 -2.74
C GLY A 344 6.82 -25.58 -3.42
N ASN A 345 6.15 -24.47 -3.40
CA ASN A 345 4.84 -24.22 -4.03
C ASN A 345 5.01 -23.17 -5.15
N PRO A 346 5.61 -23.53 -6.32
CA PRO A 346 5.87 -22.59 -7.41
C PRO A 346 4.60 -22.09 -8.11
#